data_5ee1036f5442215c88e7010026aa496d
#
_entry.id   5ee1036f5442215c88e7010026aa496d
#
_cell.length_a   1.000
_cell.length_b   1.000
_cell.length_c   1.000
_cell.angle_alpha   90.00
_cell.angle_beta   90.00
_cell.angle_gamma   90.00
#
_symmetry.space_group_name_H-M   'P 1'
#
loop_
_entity.id
_entity.type
_entity.pdbx_description
1 polymer ?
#
loop_
_entity_poly.entity_id
_entity_poly.type
_entity_poly.pdbx_seq_one_letter_code
_entity_poly.pdbx_strand_id
1 'polypeptide(L)'
;AYDYARSKGNKLSHVDVGLSQWGLKQRDDETLVQYIQRVKQSKLWTTKDNGFYDLTTEGTDILNQKTSLNPNIVYKTYQGESTRPGANGTQKADVNMNIGYTLTANTIGKVKDKAWRENDGLVSVISGQYPLNQAHTSATDQVQKGVWQVTPVKHNWDHGDIVGTDTSE
;
A
#
# COMPACT_ATOMS: atom_id res chain seq x y z
N ALA A 1 -14.95 -1.04 -11.28
CA ALA A 1 -14.68 -2.48 -11.11
C ALA A 1 -15.38 -3.05 -9.86
N TYR A 2 -15.22 -2.44 -8.69
CA TYR A 2 -15.82 -2.90 -7.43
C TYR A 2 -17.35 -2.96 -7.48
N ASP A 3 -18.02 -1.88 -7.87
CA ASP A 3 -19.49 -1.83 -7.96
C ASP A 3 -20.04 -2.83 -8.99
N TYR A 4 -19.29 -3.07 -10.07
CA TYR A 4 -19.62 -4.09 -11.05
C TYR A 4 -19.49 -5.51 -10.50
N ALA A 5 -18.39 -5.80 -9.82
CA ALA A 5 -18.16 -7.10 -9.18
C ALA A 5 -19.23 -7.40 -8.12
N ARG A 6 -19.60 -6.38 -7.31
CA ARG A 6 -20.66 -6.45 -6.31
C ARG A 6 -22.04 -6.69 -6.94
N SER A 7 -22.35 -6.04 -8.07
CA SER A 7 -23.62 -6.22 -8.80
C SER A 7 -23.79 -7.63 -9.36
N LYS A 8 -22.67 -8.35 -9.58
CA LYS A 8 -22.65 -9.75 -10.05
C LYS A 8 -22.63 -10.78 -8.92
N GLY A 9 -22.83 -10.35 -7.67
CA GLY A 9 -22.85 -11.23 -6.50
C GLY A 9 -21.48 -11.80 -6.09
N ASN A 10 -20.40 -11.32 -6.71
CA ASN A 10 -19.05 -11.68 -6.31
C ASN A 10 -18.72 -11.00 -4.97
N LYS A 11 -18.40 -11.78 -3.96
CA LYS A 11 -17.88 -11.31 -2.67
C LYS A 11 -16.45 -10.79 -2.80
N LEU A 12 -16.17 -9.96 -3.82
CA LEU A 12 -14.87 -9.35 -3.98
C LEU A 12 -14.72 -8.22 -2.97
N SER A 13 -13.95 -8.51 -1.97
CA SER A 13 -13.28 -7.63 -1.03
C SER A 13 -14.11 -6.53 -0.36
N HIS A 14 -13.92 -6.39 0.92
CA HIS A 14 -14.43 -5.30 1.76
C HIS A 14 -13.75 -3.93 1.50
N VAL A 15 -12.99 -3.78 0.40
CA VAL A 15 -12.32 -2.52 0.06
C VAL A 15 -13.24 -1.67 -0.80
N ASP A 16 -13.92 -0.75 -0.18
CA ASP A 16 -14.59 0.36 -0.87
C ASP A 16 -13.55 1.48 -1.09
N VAL A 17 -13.15 1.67 -2.34
CA VAL A 17 -12.25 2.78 -2.71
C VAL A 17 -12.96 4.13 -2.78
N GLY A 18 -14.21 4.20 -2.33
CA GLY A 18 -14.95 5.45 -2.19
C GLY A 18 -15.24 6.19 -3.50
N LEU A 19 -15.21 5.53 -4.65
CA LEU A 19 -15.45 6.16 -5.96
C LEU A 19 -16.83 6.85 -6.05
N SER A 20 -17.81 6.36 -5.29
CA SER A 20 -19.14 6.98 -5.19
C SER A 20 -19.08 8.38 -4.56
N GLN A 21 -18.16 8.65 -3.63
CA GLN A 21 -17.96 9.96 -2.99
C GLN A 21 -17.45 11.00 -4.00
N TRP A 22 -16.79 10.54 -5.06
CA TRP A 22 -16.31 11.39 -6.17
C TRP A 22 -17.33 11.53 -7.30
N GLY A 23 -18.58 11.06 -7.10
CA GLY A 23 -19.60 11.02 -8.17
C GLY A 23 -19.26 10.02 -9.28
N LEU A 24 -18.35 9.08 -9.01
CA LEU A 24 -17.83 8.10 -9.96
C LEU A 24 -18.49 6.71 -9.80
N LYS A 25 -19.68 6.64 -9.19
CA LYS A 25 -20.48 5.41 -9.23
C LYS A 25 -20.87 5.10 -10.67
N GLN A 26 -20.81 3.80 -11.06
CA GLN A 26 -21.29 3.38 -12.37
C GLN A 26 -22.79 3.73 -12.51
N ARG A 27 -23.17 4.30 -13.64
CA ARG A 27 -24.55 4.68 -13.96
C ARG A 27 -25.28 3.48 -14.57
N ASP A 28 -26.60 3.47 -14.43
CA ASP A 28 -27.43 2.36 -14.92
C ASP A 28 -27.41 2.24 -16.46
N ASP A 29 -27.23 3.36 -17.16
CA ASP A 29 -27.15 3.48 -18.61
C ASP A 29 -25.73 3.38 -19.18
N GLU A 30 -24.73 3.10 -18.31
CA GLU A 30 -23.31 3.12 -18.66
C GLU A 30 -22.73 1.71 -18.76
N THR A 31 -22.08 1.39 -19.89
CA THR A 31 -21.33 0.14 -20.00
C THR A 31 -20.08 0.18 -19.12
N LEU A 32 -19.53 -0.99 -18.76
CA LEU A 32 -18.31 -1.08 -17.98
C LEU A 32 -17.13 -0.34 -18.65
N VAL A 33 -17.02 -0.39 -19.97
CA VAL A 33 -15.96 0.30 -20.73
C VAL A 33 -16.09 1.83 -20.59
N GLN A 34 -17.30 2.35 -20.75
CA GLN A 34 -17.60 3.78 -20.57
C GLN A 34 -17.32 4.23 -19.13
N TYR A 35 -17.73 3.43 -18.15
CA TYR A 35 -17.44 3.67 -16.75
C TYR A 35 -15.93 3.77 -16.48
N ILE A 36 -15.15 2.78 -16.92
CA ILE A 36 -13.68 2.77 -16.75
C ILE A 36 -13.05 4.00 -17.42
N GLN A 37 -13.49 4.39 -18.60
CA GLN A 37 -12.98 5.58 -19.28
C GLN A 37 -13.30 6.86 -18.50
N ARG A 38 -14.53 7.01 -18.00
CA ARG A 38 -14.94 8.16 -17.19
C ARG A 38 -14.15 8.23 -15.89
N VAL A 39 -13.91 7.10 -15.23
CA VAL A 39 -13.05 7.05 -14.02
C VAL A 39 -11.62 7.49 -14.36
N LYS A 40 -11.03 6.98 -15.45
CA LYS A 40 -9.68 7.35 -15.89
C LYS A 40 -9.53 8.84 -16.23
N GLN A 41 -10.57 9.49 -16.74
CA GLN A 41 -10.59 10.89 -17.10
C GLN A 41 -11.01 11.83 -15.96
N SER A 42 -11.33 11.28 -14.81
CA SER A 42 -11.82 12.07 -13.68
C SER A 42 -10.72 12.89 -13.01
N LYS A 43 -11.13 13.97 -12.34
CA LYS A 43 -10.24 14.81 -11.53
C LYS A 43 -9.59 14.06 -10.36
N LEU A 44 -10.07 12.86 -10.02
CA LEU A 44 -9.49 12.02 -8.97
C LEU A 44 -7.98 11.83 -9.16
N TRP A 45 -7.52 11.69 -10.38
CA TRP A 45 -6.11 11.43 -10.70
C TRP A 45 -5.23 12.69 -10.80
N THR A 46 -5.85 13.87 -10.83
CA THR A 46 -5.14 15.15 -10.96
C THR A 46 -5.23 16.04 -9.73
N THR A 47 -6.16 15.76 -8.83
CA THR A 47 -6.27 16.48 -7.56
C THR A 47 -5.24 15.99 -6.56
N LYS A 48 -4.72 16.92 -5.75
CA LYS A 48 -3.85 16.62 -4.60
C LYS A 48 -4.62 16.47 -3.29
N ASP A 49 -5.93 16.63 -3.32
CA ASP A 49 -6.82 16.53 -2.17
C ASP A 49 -7.51 15.15 -2.18
N ASN A 50 -6.72 14.12 -2.00
CA ASN A 50 -7.21 12.74 -1.83
C ASN A 50 -6.12 11.83 -1.27
N GLY A 51 -6.53 10.72 -0.61
CA GLY A 51 -5.61 9.76 0.00
C GLY A 51 -4.68 9.04 -0.99
N PHE A 52 -5.01 8.96 -2.28
CA PHE A 52 -4.10 8.39 -3.28
C PHE A 52 -2.88 9.30 -3.51
N TYR A 53 -3.09 10.61 -3.49
CA TYR A 53 -1.97 11.55 -3.56
C TYR A 53 -1.07 11.44 -2.33
N ASP A 54 -1.66 11.32 -1.14
CA ASP A 54 -0.89 11.18 0.11
C ASP A 54 -0.02 9.90 0.14
N LEU A 55 -0.38 8.88 -0.65
CA LEU A 55 0.40 7.66 -0.82
C LEU A 55 1.47 7.77 -1.92
N THR A 56 1.55 8.88 -2.66
CA THR A 56 2.64 9.12 -3.61
C THR A 56 3.91 9.56 -2.88
N THR A 57 5.07 9.37 -3.51
CA THR A 57 6.35 9.87 -2.95
C THR A 57 6.32 11.38 -2.70
N GLU A 58 5.74 12.18 -3.61
CA GLU A 58 5.58 13.62 -3.43
C GLU A 58 4.68 13.97 -2.23
N GLY A 59 3.49 13.34 -2.13
CA GLY A 59 2.56 13.57 -1.02
C GLY A 59 3.15 13.17 0.31
N THR A 60 3.80 12.01 0.37
CA THR A 60 4.46 11.48 1.56
C THR A 60 5.61 12.39 2.01
N ASP A 61 6.42 12.91 1.08
CA ASP A 61 7.50 13.85 1.40
C ASP A 61 6.97 15.14 2.01
N ILE A 62 5.88 15.71 1.46
CA ILE A 62 5.23 16.89 2.02
C ILE A 62 4.67 16.62 3.41
N LEU A 63 4.04 15.46 3.62
CA LEU A 63 3.51 15.05 4.91
C LEU A 63 4.64 14.91 5.95
N ASN A 64 5.71 14.23 5.60
CA ASN A 64 6.85 13.99 6.47
C ASN A 64 7.60 15.27 6.85
N GLN A 65 7.62 16.30 5.99
CA GLN A 65 8.17 17.61 6.31
C GLN A 65 7.32 18.39 7.34
N LYS A 66 6.03 18.12 7.40
CA LYS A 66 5.07 18.80 8.28
C LYS A 66 4.84 18.06 9.60
N THR A 67 5.31 16.83 9.71
CA THR A 67 5.11 15.98 10.89
C THR A 67 6.41 15.79 11.64
N SER A 68 6.34 15.74 12.97
CA SER A 68 7.47 15.45 13.85
C SER A 68 7.07 14.39 14.88
N LEU A 69 8.06 13.69 15.39
CA LEU A 69 7.83 12.71 16.46
C LEU A 69 7.50 13.43 17.78
N ASN A 70 6.45 12.98 18.44
CA ASN A 70 6.14 13.41 19.80
C ASN A 70 7.05 12.64 20.79
N PRO A 71 7.83 13.30 21.63
CA PRO A 71 8.77 12.64 22.54
C PRO A 71 8.12 11.76 23.60
N ASN A 72 6.80 11.87 23.79
CA ASN A 72 6.05 11.09 24.77
C ASN A 72 5.33 9.87 24.19
N ILE A 73 5.37 9.67 22.86
CA ILE A 73 4.69 8.56 22.17
C ILE A 73 5.70 7.47 21.80
N VAL A 74 5.26 6.22 21.94
CA VAL A 74 5.98 5.04 21.44
C VAL A 74 5.60 4.82 19.99
N TYR A 75 6.59 4.80 19.12
CA TYR A 75 6.43 4.48 17.70
C TYR A 75 7.08 3.12 17.43
N LYS A 76 6.31 2.20 16.85
CA LYS A 76 6.79 0.88 16.46
C LYS A 76 6.28 0.53 15.09
N THR A 77 7.13 -0.01 14.23
CA THR A 77 6.77 -0.38 12.86
C THR A 77 6.84 -1.87 12.66
N TYR A 78 5.98 -2.35 11.79
CA TYR A 78 5.95 -3.72 11.30
C TYR A 78 5.91 -3.68 9.78
N GLN A 79 6.74 -4.47 9.14
CA GLN A 79 6.81 -4.57 7.68
C GLN A 79 6.84 -6.03 7.24
N GLY A 80 6.11 -6.32 6.17
CA GLY A 80 6.10 -7.60 5.49
C GLY A 80 6.91 -7.58 4.21
N GLU A 81 7.35 -8.74 3.80
CA GLU A 81 7.99 -8.99 2.52
C GLU A 81 7.48 -10.35 2.00
N SER A 82 6.85 -10.31 0.82
CA SER A 82 6.32 -11.50 0.15
C SER A 82 6.63 -11.47 -1.33
N THR A 83 7.90 -11.15 -1.65
CA THR A 83 8.43 -11.12 -3.00
C THR A 83 9.64 -12.03 -3.14
N ARG A 84 10.01 -12.36 -4.37
CA ARG A 84 11.17 -13.18 -4.70
C ARG A 84 11.93 -12.61 -5.89
N PRO A 85 13.23 -12.89 -6.00
CA PRO A 85 14.05 -12.41 -7.12
C PRO A 85 13.47 -12.81 -8.48
N GLY A 86 13.39 -11.85 -9.38
CA GLY A 86 13.04 -12.02 -10.78
C GLY A 86 14.24 -11.75 -11.71
N ALA A 87 14.00 -11.76 -13.02
CA ALA A 87 15.02 -11.44 -13.99
C ALA A 87 15.53 -10.00 -13.85
N ASN A 88 16.80 -9.77 -14.17
CA ASN A 88 17.44 -8.44 -14.19
C ASN A 88 17.32 -7.65 -12.86
N GLY A 89 17.34 -8.36 -11.73
CA GLY A 89 17.27 -7.74 -10.40
C GLY A 89 15.91 -7.14 -10.07
N THR A 90 14.84 -7.52 -10.76
CA THR A 90 13.47 -7.22 -10.37
C THR A 90 13.05 -8.08 -9.19
N GLN A 91 11.94 -7.72 -8.55
CA GLN A 91 11.22 -8.57 -7.60
C GLN A 91 9.87 -8.98 -8.21
N LYS A 92 9.38 -10.14 -7.84
CA LYS A 92 8.08 -10.68 -8.24
C LYS A 92 7.32 -11.14 -7.01
N ALA A 93 6.00 -11.12 -7.08
CA ALA A 93 5.16 -11.74 -6.06
C ALA A 93 5.61 -13.17 -5.75
N ASP A 94 5.70 -13.52 -4.49
CA ASP A 94 5.94 -14.90 -4.09
C ASP A 94 4.70 -15.76 -4.36
N VAL A 95 4.89 -17.08 -4.37
CA VAL A 95 3.81 -18.04 -4.62
C VAL A 95 2.75 -18.04 -3.53
N ASN A 96 3.13 -17.64 -2.32
CA ASN A 96 2.23 -17.58 -1.16
C ASN A 96 1.49 -16.24 -1.04
N MET A 97 1.88 -15.23 -1.85
CA MET A 97 1.20 -13.93 -1.82
C MET A 97 -0.25 -14.07 -2.28
N ASN A 98 -1.17 -13.40 -1.59
CA ASN A 98 -2.56 -13.30 -2.01
C ASN A 98 -2.64 -12.78 -3.44
N ILE A 99 -3.41 -13.46 -4.28
CA ILE A 99 -3.52 -13.17 -5.72
C ILE A 99 -3.95 -11.72 -6.00
N GLY A 100 -4.71 -11.12 -5.09
CA GLY A 100 -5.14 -9.72 -5.18
C GLY A 100 -3.99 -8.71 -5.18
N TYR A 101 -2.85 -9.06 -4.59
CA TYR A 101 -1.67 -8.18 -4.50
C TYR A 101 -0.62 -8.45 -5.59
N THR A 102 -0.74 -9.54 -6.36
CA THR A 102 0.28 -9.97 -7.33
C THR A 102 0.60 -8.89 -8.36
N LEU A 103 -0.41 -8.19 -8.87
CA LEU A 103 -0.20 -7.17 -9.90
C LEU A 103 0.59 -5.97 -9.36
N THR A 104 0.22 -5.49 -8.18
CA THR A 104 0.88 -4.36 -7.52
C THR A 104 2.28 -4.73 -7.06
N ALA A 105 2.47 -5.92 -6.47
CA ALA A 105 3.78 -6.45 -6.10
C ALA A 105 4.75 -6.48 -7.28
N ASN A 106 4.31 -7.02 -8.43
CA ASN A 106 5.13 -7.08 -9.64
C ASN A 106 5.40 -5.70 -10.25
N THR A 107 4.54 -4.73 -10.01
CA THR A 107 4.74 -3.33 -10.45
C THR A 107 5.78 -2.64 -9.58
N ILE A 108 5.64 -2.72 -8.26
CA ILE A 108 6.63 -2.21 -7.30
C ILE A 108 7.99 -2.88 -7.52
N GLY A 109 8.01 -4.19 -7.74
CA GLY A 109 9.23 -4.97 -7.97
C GLY A 109 10.05 -4.58 -9.22
N LYS A 110 9.55 -3.66 -10.06
CA LYS A 110 10.21 -3.16 -11.28
C LYS A 110 10.60 -1.68 -11.19
N VAL A 111 10.34 -1.00 -10.08
CA VAL A 111 10.71 0.42 -9.93
C VAL A 111 12.20 0.61 -10.12
N LYS A 112 12.60 1.82 -10.55
CA LYS A 112 13.99 2.10 -10.94
C LYS A 112 14.96 1.85 -9.79
N ASP A 113 14.65 2.35 -8.61
CA ASP A 113 15.48 2.16 -7.42
C ASP A 113 15.26 0.76 -6.83
N LYS A 114 16.33 -0.03 -6.81
CA LYS A 114 16.32 -1.43 -6.36
C LYS A 114 15.94 -1.57 -4.87
N ALA A 115 16.28 -0.59 -4.05
CA ALA A 115 15.97 -0.60 -2.62
C ALA A 115 14.47 -0.60 -2.33
N TRP A 116 13.65 -0.15 -3.28
CA TRP A 116 12.20 -0.08 -3.16
C TRP A 116 11.45 -1.29 -3.71
N ARG A 117 12.16 -2.31 -4.22
CA ARG A 117 11.54 -3.42 -4.96
C ARG A 117 10.96 -4.51 -4.09
N GLU A 118 11.61 -4.82 -2.95
CA GLU A 118 11.06 -5.75 -1.97
C GLU A 118 9.81 -5.16 -1.34
N ASN A 119 8.70 -5.94 -1.31
CA ASN A 119 7.41 -5.41 -0.90
C ASN A 119 6.46 -6.52 -0.39
N ASP A 120 5.42 -6.10 0.31
CA ASP A 120 4.35 -6.96 0.81
C ASP A 120 3.14 -7.07 -0.14
N GLY A 121 3.27 -6.51 -1.35
CA GLY A 121 2.20 -6.46 -2.35
C GLY A 121 1.60 -5.07 -2.54
N LEU A 122 1.64 -4.20 -1.54
CA LEU A 122 1.16 -2.81 -1.60
C LEU A 122 2.20 -1.80 -1.14
N VAL A 123 3.08 -2.17 -0.21
CA VAL A 123 4.06 -1.28 0.42
C VAL A 123 5.45 -1.86 0.26
N SER A 124 6.40 -1.05 -0.21
CA SER A 124 7.82 -1.43 -0.22
C SER A 124 8.34 -1.59 1.20
N VAL A 125 9.19 -2.58 1.45
CA VAL A 125 9.78 -2.85 2.76
C VAL A 125 10.44 -1.59 3.33
N ILE A 126 11.23 -0.87 2.52
CA ILE A 126 11.89 0.37 2.94
C ILE A 126 10.90 1.45 3.37
N SER A 127 9.75 1.56 2.70
CA SER A 127 8.69 2.52 3.05
C SER A 127 7.96 2.16 4.33
N GLY A 128 7.82 0.86 4.61
CA GLY A 128 7.16 0.36 5.82
C GLY A 128 8.00 0.49 7.10
N GLN A 129 9.28 0.81 6.99
CA GLN A 129 10.18 0.89 8.15
C GLN A 129 9.97 2.16 8.96
N TYR A 130 10.12 3.31 8.34
CA TYR A 130 9.97 4.64 8.97
C TYR A 130 10.04 5.74 7.92
N PRO A 131 9.52 6.96 8.19
CA PRO A 131 9.79 8.11 7.34
C PRO A 131 11.30 8.38 7.26
N LEU A 132 11.87 8.38 6.05
CA LEU A 132 13.33 8.34 5.82
C LEU A 132 14.14 9.47 6.47
N ASN A 133 13.50 10.57 6.84
CA ASN A 133 14.12 11.73 7.49
C ASN A 133 13.88 11.79 9.02
N GLN A 134 13.26 10.78 9.62
CA GLN A 134 12.95 10.76 11.06
C GLN A 134 13.89 9.83 11.85
N ALA A 135 14.03 10.13 13.15
CA ALA A 135 14.86 9.35 14.05
C ALA A 135 14.32 7.92 14.21
N HIS A 136 15.20 6.94 14.10
CA HIS A 136 14.84 5.52 14.18
C HIS A 136 15.94 4.70 14.87
N THR A 137 15.55 3.54 15.37
CA THR A 137 16.42 2.51 15.95
C THR A 137 15.83 1.13 15.73
N SER A 138 16.62 0.09 15.88
CA SER A 138 16.07 -1.28 15.89
C SER A 138 15.19 -1.49 17.12
N ALA A 139 14.07 -2.17 16.95
CA ALA A 139 13.20 -2.55 18.05
C ALA A 139 13.92 -3.55 18.97
N THR A 140 13.80 -3.32 20.28
CA THR A 140 14.29 -4.20 21.34
C THR A 140 13.17 -4.46 22.35
N ASP A 141 13.45 -5.26 23.38
CA ASP A 141 12.50 -5.49 24.49
C ASP A 141 12.31 -4.22 25.35
N GLN A 142 13.24 -3.26 25.25
CA GLN A 142 13.13 -1.97 25.94
C GLN A 142 12.41 -0.97 25.04
N VAL A 143 11.22 -0.56 25.48
CA VAL A 143 10.40 0.41 24.78
C VAL A 143 10.99 1.81 24.89
N GLN A 144 11.19 2.49 23.76
CA GLN A 144 11.64 3.87 23.68
C GLN A 144 10.52 4.78 23.17
N LYS A 145 10.52 6.04 23.62
CA LYS A 145 9.58 7.07 23.16
C LYS A 145 10.29 8.07 22.24
N GLY A 146 9.54 8.71 21.35
CA GLY A 146 10.04 9.78 20.49
C GLY A 146 10.97 9.31 19.35
N VAL A 147 11.01 8.00 19.08
CA VAL A 147 11.86 7.40 18.05
C VAL A 147 11.12 6.22 17.42
N TRP A 148 11.25 6.01 16.10
CA TRP A 148 10.74 4.82 15.43
C TRP A 148 11.56 3.59 15.83
N GLN A 149 10.90 2.58 16.37
CA GLN A 149 11.48 1.28 16.70
C GLN A 149 11.10 0.30 15.59
N VAL A 150 12.08 0.00 14.74
CA VAL A 150 11.89 -0.83 13.54
C VAL A 150 12.04 -2.29 13.90
N THR A 151 10.97 -3.08 13.75
CA THR A 151 11.04 -4.52 13.95
C THR A 151 11.75 -5.22 12.79
N PRO A 152 12.25 -6.43 12.96
CA PRO A 152 12.73 -7.24 11.83
C PRO A 152 11.63 -7.45 10.79
N VAL A 153 12.04 -7.48 9.51
CA VAL A 153 11.13 -7.77 8.39
C VAL A 153 10.49 -9.16 8.59
N LYS A 154 9.19 -9.24 8.37
CA LYS A 154 8.43 -10.48 8.34
C LYS A 154 8.46 -11.05 6.93
N HIS A 155 9.30 -12.04 6.70
CA HIS A 155 9.37 -12.72 5.41
C HIS A 155 8.19 -13.66 5.20
N ASN A 156 7.74 -13.79 3.96
CA ASN A 156 6.54 -14.52 3.53
C ASN A 156 5.22 -13.95 4.07
N TRP A 157 5.23 -12.69 4.53
CA TRP A 157 4.05 -11.98 4.97
C TRP A 157 3.67 -10.94 3.91
N ASP A 158 2.50 -11.08 3.33
CA ASP A 158 1.94 -10.07 2.46
C ASP A 158 1.18 -8.98 3.25
N HIS A 159 0.59 -8.02 2.55
CA HIS A 159 -0.09 -6.90 3.19
C HIS A 159 -1.29 -7.35 4.03
N GLY A 160 -2.00 -8.41 3.61
CA GLY A 160 -3.11 -8.99 4.36
C GLY A 160 -2.67 -9.54 5.71
N ASP A 161 -1.53 -10.22 5.75
CA ASP A 161 -0.94 -10.76 6.97
C ASP A 161 -0.54 -9.64 7.94
N ILE A 162 0.10 -8.58 7.44
CA ILE A 162 0.54 -7.43 8.27
C ILE A 162 -0.65 -6.72 8.94
N VAL A 163 -1.76 -6.54 8.22
CA VAL A 163 -2.95 -5.86 8.75
C VAL A 163 -3.98 -6.81 9.37
N GLY A 164 -3.69 -8.11 9.39
CA GLY A 164 -4.53 -9.13 10.02
C GLY A 164 -5.86 -9.38 9.29
N THR A 165 -5.89 -9.19 7.98
CA THR A 165 -7.08 -9.46 7.15
C THR A 165 -7.06 -10.83 6.51
N ASP A 166 -5.91 -11.49 6.43
CA ASP A 166 -5.79 -12.87 6.00
C ASP A 166 -5.96 -13.79 7.21
N THR A 167 -7.12 -14.45 7.29
CA THR A 167 -7.49 -15.36 8.38
C THR A 167 -7.39 -16.83 7.94
N SER A 168 -6.61 -17.12 6.92
CA SER A 168 -6.50 -18.46 6.32
C SER A 168 -5.47 -19.37 7.00
N GLU A 169 -5.13 -19.13 8.26
CA GLU A 169 -4.45 -20.13 9.11
C GLU A 169 -5.43 -20.87 10.02
#